data_1ee554a6e390cf193f22107dcd5ff217
#
_entry.id   1ee554a6e390cf193f22107dcd5ff217
#
_cell.length_a   1.000
_cell.length_b   1.000
_cell.length_c   1.000
_cell.angle_alpha   90.00
_cell.angle_beta   90.00
_cell.angle_gamma   90.00
#
_symmetry.space_group_name_H-M   'P 1'
#
loop_
_entity.id
_entity.type
_entity.pdbx_description
1 polymer ?
#
loop_
_entity_poly.entity_id
_entity_poly.type
_entity_poly.pdbx_seq_one_letter_code
_entity_poly.pdbx_strand_id
1 'polypeptide(L)'
;MSEAPSPAAHDGRSREHAPASSRKPRTNPQIPSLPKARLAFLLLAGVALLAGLDASLVRLGALAPLASTSLGTVHGLLMIYGFLGTAICLERAVALQSDGRRAWAYAAPLLTGVGAVSAVVISLNEGARWALTSLPIPRFLAAHLSGFAPERMMPGFLITLGMATLNAIYCYVWTRRQATHAVLIQLIGALIGLGGILLWWRGLETPRAVPWWLAFLIVTIIGERVELARLAFASGSTERRITAESAALMVGLTVALYSPAVGYPLIGLSLALLMADTAWHDVARGTVRMSGLPRLAAVCMLSGYAWALVPALMWIVAPPAFDGYGYDAGVHAITIGFVVSMLLAHAPVIIPAVARREVPYHVAMWVPFAFLQVSLALRLLAGAREAAYPWRLGGTLGVVGVLLFVATTLTVTIRRARAASRESRIIDEADSPSSGPVSSGGTGVR
;
A
#
# COMPACT_ATOMS: atom_id res chain seq x y z
N MET A 1 -65.06 -41.04 -10.12
CA MET A 1 -65.42 -40.70 -11.53
C MET A 1 -64.08 -40.32 -12.15
N SER A 2 -63.49 -41.31 -12.83
CA SER A 2 -63.51 -41.52 -14.27
C SER A 2 -62.61 -40.50 -14.97
N GLU A 3 -61.54 -40.75 -15.73
CA GLU A 3 -61.11 -41.92 -16.46
C GLU A 3 -59.66 -41.69 -16.89
N ALA A 4 -58.85 -42.69 -16.91
CA ALA A 4 -57.70 -42.78 -17.81
C ALA A 4 -58.19 -43.28 -19.19
N PRO A 5 -57.45 -43.10 -20.26
CA PRO A 5 -56.72 -44.23 -20.83
C PRO A 5 -55.36 -43.93 -21.49
N SER A 6 -54.58 -44.95 -21.49
CA SER A 6 -53.47 -45.40 -22.34
C SER A 6 -53.88 -45.67 -23.81
N PRO A 7 -52.98 -46.14 -24.75
CA PRO A 7 -51.54 -46.01 -24.98
C PRO A 7 -51.17 -45.81 -26.50
N ALA A 8 -49.82 -45.85 -26.74
CA ALA A 8 -49.14 -46.31 -27.97
C ALA A 8 -49.02 -45.39 -29.17
N ALA A 9 -47.75 -45.16 -29.56
CA ALA A 9 -47.22 -45.65 -30.86
C ALA A 9 -45.71 -45.46 -30.91
N HIS A 10 -45.05 -46.57 -31.22
CA HIS A 10 -43.68 -46.65 -31.76
C HIS A 10 -43.53 -45.78 -32.99
N ASP A 11 -42.45 -44.95 -33.03
CA ASP A 11 -41.87 -44.64 -34.32
C ASP A 11 -40.33 -44.55 -34.21
N GLY A 12 -39.71 -45.37 -34.98
CA GLY A 12 -38.25 -45.45 -35.10
C GLY A 12 -37.75 -44.29 -35.96
N ARG A 13 -36.84 -43.52 -35.40
CA ARG A 13 -36.02 -42.58 -36.17
C ARG A 13 -34.55 -42.79 -35.88
N SER A 14 -33.92 -43.03 -36.96
CA SER A 14 -32.51 -43.06 -37.32
C SER A 14 -31.58 -42.28 -36.40
N ARG A 15 -30.50 -42.93 -35.94
CA ARG A 15 -29.32 -42.29 -35.34
C ARG A 15 -28.64 -41.43 -36.41
N GLU A 16 -28.88 -40.15 -36.39
CA GLU A 16 -28.06 -39.15 -37.07
C GLU A 16 -26.74 -38.99 -36.30
N HIS A 17 -25.64 -39.20 -36.99
CA HIS A 17 -24.29 -38.93 -36.52
C HIS A 17 -24.15 -37.43 -36.28
N ALA A 18 -23.99 -37.03 -35.01
CA ALA A 18 -23.60 -35.68 -34.66
C ALA A 18 -22.18 -35.43 -35.21
N PRO A 19 -21.95 -34.27 -35.89
CA PRO A 19 -20.60 -33.92 -36.36
C PRO A 19 -19.68 -33.64 -35.18
N ALA A 20 -18.44 -34.15 -35.29
CA ALA A 20 -17.37 -33.93 -34.32
C ALA A 20 -17.23 -32.42 -33.98
N SER A 21 -17.44 -32.07 -32.73
CA SER A 21 -17.23 -30.72 -32.26
C SER A 21 -15.77 -30.33 -32.51
N SER A 22 -15.57 -29.35 -33.38
CA SER A 22 -14.27 -28.71 -33.60
C SER A 22 -13.79 -28.14 -32.28
N ARG A 23 -12.82 -28.76 -31.62
CA ARG A 23 -12.10 -28.20 -30.50
C ARG A 23 -11.50 -26.87 -30.97
N LYS A 24 -12.07 -25.73 -30.49
CA LYS A 24 -11.43 -24.42 -30.61
C LYS A 24 -10.00 -24.54 -30.05
N PRO A 25 -8.98 -24.03 -30.75
CA PRO A 25 -7.63 -24.03 -30.22
C PRO A 25 -7.64 -23.32 -28.85
N ARG A 26 -7.14 -23.99 -27.82
CA ARG A 26 -6.89 -23.41 -26.52
C ARG A 26 -5.90 -22.25 -26.73
N THR A 27 -6.36 -21.04 -26.64
CA THR A 27 -5.50 -19.85 -26.63
C THR A 27 -4.55 -20.00 -25.45
N ASN A 28 -3.27 -20.12 -25.75
CA ASN A 28 -2.17 -20.16 -24.80
C ASN A 28 -2.32 -18.96 -23.85
N PRO A 29 -2.33 -19.12 -22.53
CA PRO A 29 -2.39 -18.00 -21.59
C PRO A 29 -1.12 -17.17 -21.72
N GLN A 30 -1.15 -16.16 -22.59
CA GLN A 30 -0.06 -15.20 -22.70
C GLN A 30 0.11 -14.54 -21.33
N ILE A 31 1.30 -14.66 -20.73
CA ILE A 31 1.67 -13.97 -19.51
C ILE A 31 1.50 -12.47 -19.78
N PRO A 32 0.57 -11.77 -19.11
CA PRO A 32 0.31 -10.37 -19.41
C PRO A 32 1.59 -9.56 -19.21
N SER A 33 2.03 -8.85 -20.24
CA SER A 33 3.17 -7.93 -20.12
C SER A 33 2.86 -6.85 -19.09
N LEU A 34 3.86 -6.49 -18.27
CA LEU A 34 3.73 -5.40 -17.30
C LEU A 34 3.48 -4.09 -18.07
N PRO A 35 2.41 -3.35 -17.81
CA PRO A 35 2.22 -2.06 -18.45
C PRO A 35 3.37 -1.13 -18.07
N LYS A 36 4.16 -0.68 -19.07
CA LYS A 36 5.37 0.14 -18.84
C LYS A 36 5.13 1.34 -17.92
N ALA A 37 3.97 1.99 -18.04
CA ALA A 37 3.60 3.12 -17.19
C ALA A 37 3.48 2.74 -15.69
N ARG A 38 2.91 1.57 -15.37
CA ARG A 38 2.78 1.12 -13.96
C ARG A 38 4.13 0.81 -13.35
N LEU A 39 5.06 0.28 -14.14
CA LEU A 39 6.43 0.04 -13.71
C LEU A 39 7.13 1.35 -13.34
N ALA A 40 6.94 2.43 -14.11
CA ALA A 40 7.52 3.73 -13.81
C ALA A 40 7.04 4.27 -12.45
N PHE A 41 5.75 4.13 -12.12
CA PHE A 41 5.23 4.55 -10.81
C PHE A 41 5.78 3.69 -9.66
N LEU A 42 5.92 2.39 -9.87
CA LEU A 42 6.54 1.49 -8.89
C LEU A 42 8.02 1.83 -8.68
N LEU A 43 8.74 2.26 -9.72
CA LEU A 43 10.12 2.73 -9.61
C LEU A 43 10.20 4.03 -8.81
N LEU A 44 9.29 4.99 -9.03
CA LEU A 44 9.24 6.21 -8.21
C LEU A 44 9.02 5.90 -6.72
N ALA A 45 8.07 5.01 -6.41
CA ALA A 45 7.85 4.53 -5.04
C ALA A 45 9.07 3.80 -4.47
N GLY A 46 9.75 2.98 -5.30
CA GLY A 46 10.96 2.26 -4.92
C GLY A 46 12.15 3.20 -4.61
N VAL A 47 12.34 4.25 -5.41
CA VAL A 47 13.35 5.29 -5.13
C VAL A 47 13.05 5.99 -3.80
N ALA A 48 11.79 6.36 -3.56
CA ALA A 48 11.39 6.98 -2.29
C ALA A 48 11.61 6.03 -1.10
N LEU A 49 11.32 4.73 -1.24
CA LEU A 49 11.59 3.71 -0.22
C LEU A 49 13.08 3.64 0.08
N LEU A 50 13.93 3.43 -0.92
CA LEU A 50 15.38 3.25 -0.72
C LEU A 50 16.03 4.51 -0.13
N ALA A 51 15.68 5.69 -0.65
CA ALA A 51 16.14 6.97 -0.09
C ALA A 51 15.63 7.20 1.34
N GLY A 52 14.39 6.80 1.63
CA GLY A 52 13.81 6.86 2.96
C GLY A 52 14.51 5.91 3.95
N LEU A 53 14.89 4.71 3.52
CA LEU A 53 15.67 3.77 4.35
C LEU A 53 17.08 4.29 4.62
N ASP A 54 17.77 4.85 3.62
CA ASP A 54 19.07 5.52 3.80
C ASP A 54 18.95 6.68 4.80
N ALA A 55 17.95 7.53 4.63
CA ALA A 55 17.65 8.63 5.55
C ALA A 55 17.40 8.15 6.99
N SER A 56 16.80 6.99 7.18
CA SER A 56 16.60 6.41 8.51
C SER A 56 17.92 5.97 9.15
N LEU A 57 18.85 5.40 8.37
CA LEU A 57 20.18 5.03 8.84
C LEU A 57 20.98 6.25 9.28
N VAL A 58 20.90 7.36 8.51
CA VAL A 58 21.50 8.65 8.91
C VAL A 58 20.95 9.11 10.27
N ARG A 59 19.63 9.08 10.48
CA ARG A 59 18.99 9.48 11.74
C ARG A 59 19.39 8.60 12.94
N LEU A 60 19.67 7.34 12.69
CA LEU A 60 20.14 6.39 13.70
C LEU A 60 21.65 6.54 13.99
N GLY A 61 22.38 7.34 13.21
CA GLY A 61 23.84 7.42 13.27
C GLY A 61 24.51 6.11 12.84
N ALA A 62 23.85 5.33 11.99
CA ALA A 62 24.37 4.11 11.39
C ALA A 62 25.04 4.40 10.04
N LEU A 63 25.76 3.41 9.50
CA LEU A 63 26.35 3.52 8.17
C LEU A 63 25.26 3.65 7.11
N ALA A 64 25.23 4.77 6.41
CA ALA A 64 24.28 5.07 5.35
C ALA A 64 25.02 5.30 4.03
N PRO A 65 24.58 4.69 2.91
CA PRO A 65 25.24 4.84 1.61
C PRO A 65 25.35 6.29 1.10
N LEU A 66 24.30 7.10 1.26
CA LEU A 66 24.29 8.50 0.80
C LEU A 66 24.76 9.46 1.90
N ALA A 67 24.67 9.07 3.17
CA ALA A 67 25.15 9.81 4.34
C ALA A 67 24.75 11.29 4.42
N SER A 68 23.61 11.68 3.83
CA SER A 68 23.13 13.06 3.77
C SER A 68 22.24 13.40 4.97
N THR A 69 22.66 14.34 5.82
CA THR A 69 21.87 14.85 6.94
C THR A 69 20.58 15.54 6.46
N SER A 70 20.62 16.25 5.34
CA SER A 70 19.45 16.87 4.72
C SER A 70 18.42 15.82 4.30
N LEU A 71 18.86 14.68 3.77
CA LEU A 71 17.98 13.56 3.42
C LEU A 71 17.30 12.99 4.69
N GLY A 72 18.03 12.94 5.81
CA GLY A 72 17.49 12.53 7.11
C GLY A 72 16.29 13.36 7.57
N THR A 73 16.21 14.65 7.20
CA THR A 73 15.08 15.53 7.59
C THR A 73 13.78 15.19 6.86
N VAL A 74 13.85 14.60 5.66
CA VAL A 74 12.69 14.26 4.84
C VAL A 74 12.33 12.76 4.89
N HIS A 75 12.97 11.99 5.79
CA HIS A 75 12.70 10.55 5.96
C HIS A 75 11.20 10.22 6.02
N GLY A 76 10.45 10.88 6.91
CA GLY A 76 9.01 10.62 7.07
C GLY A 76 8.19 10.95 5.82
N LEU A 77 8.54 12.05 5.11
CA LEU A 77 7.89 12.43 3.84
C LEU A 77 8.09 11.34 2.78
N LEU A 78 9.33 10.85 2.64
CA LEU A 78 9.70 9.82 1.67
C LEU A 78 8.99 8.50 1.95
N MET A 79 8.92 8.08 3.22
CA MET A 79 8.30 6.82 3.60
C MET A 79 6.77 6.88 3.46
N ILE A 80 6.14 7.97 3.89
CA ILE A 80 4.68 8.07 3.97
C ILE A 80 4.07 8.49 2.63
N TYR A 81 4.46 9.63 2.07
CA TYR A 81 3.88 10.10 0.80
C TYR A 81 4.62 9.54 -0.42
N GLY A 82 5.96 9.47 -0.34
CA GLY A 82 6.80 9.03 -1.46
C GLY A 82 6.62 7.55 -1.77
N PHE A 83 6.73 6.69 -0.78
CA PHE A 83 6.58 5.25 -0.96
C PHE A 83 5.12 4.80 -0.85
N LEU A 84 4.55 4.89 0.36
CA LEU A 84 3.21 4.36 0.62
C LEU A 84 2.11 5.16 -0.09
N GLY A 85 2.18 6.49 -0.06
CA GLY A 85 1.22 7.35 -0.72
C GLY A 85 1.20 7.16 -2.23
N THR A 86 2.38 7.04 -2.87
CA THR A 86 2.46 6.74 -4.31
C THR A 86 1.90 5.36 -4.63
N ALA A 87 2.14 4.35 -3.78
CA ALA A 87 1.59 3.01 -3.96
C ALA A 87 0.05 2.98 -3.82
N ILE A 88 -0.51 3.65 -2.81
CA ILE A 88 -1.96 3.80 -2.61
C ILE A 88 -2.58 4.54 -3.80
N CYS A 89 -1.99 5.66 -4.23
CA CYS A 89 -2.45 6.41 -5.39
C CYS A 89 -2.44 5.56 -6.66
N LEU A 90 -1.41 4.73 -6.87
CA LEU A 90 -1.32 3.84 -8.02
C LEU A 90 -2.39 2.76 -7.98
N GLU A 91 -2.59 2.12 -6.84
CA GLU A 91 -3.62 1.10 -6.66
C GLU A 91 -5.02 1.66 -6.99
N ARG A 92 -5.36 2.83 -6.43
CA ARG A 92 -6.66 3.46 -6.68
C ARG A 92 -6.82 3.93 -8.13
N ALA A 93 -5.77 4.44 -8.76
CA ALA A 93 -5.78 4.79 -10.19
C ALA A 93 -6.02 3.54 -11.07
N VAL A 94 -5.37 2.42 -10.76
CA VAL A 94 -5.57 1.14 -11.46
C VAL A 94 -7.00 0.62 -11.28
N ALA A 95 -7.53 0.67 -10.06
CA ALA A 95 -8.90 0.24 -9.76
C ALA A 95 -9.94 1.11 -10.51
N LEU A 96 -9.71 2.42 -10.60
CA LEU A 96 -10.60 3.34 -11.29
C LEU A 96 -10.57 3.14 -12.82
N GLN A 97 -9.42 2.78 -13.38
CA GLN A 97 -9.21 2.67 -14.84
C GLN A 97 -9.62 1.29 -15.41
N SER A 98 -10.31 0.43 -14.68
CA SER A 98 -10.74 -0.87 -15.22
C SER A 98 -11.44 -0.79 -16.58
N ASP A 99 -12.07 0.38 -16.91
CA ASP A 99 -12.81 0.63 -18.15
C ASP A 99 -11.99 1.37 -19.23
N GLY A 100 -10.68 1.62 -19.01
CA GLY A 100 -9.78 2.26 -20.01
C GLY A 100 -9.97 3.77 -20.24
N ARG A 101 -10.95 4.42 -19.61
CA ARG A 101 -11.38 5.80 -19.94
C ARG A 101 -10.92 6.90 -18.98
N ARG A 102 -10.17 6.56 -17.90
CA ARG A 102 -9.90 7.52 -16.80
C ARG A 102 -8.41 7.68 -16.50
N ALA A 103 -7.62 7.95 -17.55
CA ALA A 103 -6.17 8.13 -17.45
C ALA A 103 -5.77 9.27 -16.49
N TRP A 104 -6.64 10.27 -16.23
CA TRP A 104 -6.39 11.37 -15.31
C TRP A 104 -6.04 10.89 -13.88
N ALA A 105 -6.56 9.72 -13.46
CA ALA A 105 -6.29 9.16 -12.14
C ALA A 105 -4.79 8.86 -11.91
N TYR A 106 -4.04 8.57 -12.98
CA TYR A 106 -2.59 8.36 -12.88
C TYR A 106 -1.80 9.64 -12.54
N ALA A 107 -2.43 10.82 -12.59
CA ALA A 107 -1.82 12.03 -12.06
C ALA A 107 -1.51 11.94 -10.56
N ALA A 108 -2.33 11.19 -9.79
CA ALA A 108 -2.10 11.01 -8.36
C ALA A 108 -0.74 10.34 -8.06
N PRO A 109 -0.43 9.10 -8.53
CA PRO A 109 0.86 8.47 -8.27
C PRO A 109 2.02 9.17 -9.00
N LEU A 110 1.80 9.84 -10.13
CA LEU A 110 2.83 10.63 -10.80
C LEU A 110 3.28 11.79 -9.92
N LEU A 111 2.34 12.60 -9.45
CA LEU A 111 2.63 13.81 -8.70
C LEU A 111 3.19 13.52 -7.31
N THR A 112 2.67 12.49 -6.61
CA THR A 112 3.23 12.07 -5.32
C THR A 112 4.65 11.51 -5.48
N GLY A 113 4.88 10.66 -6.48
CA GLY A 113 6.19 10.06 -6.73
C GLY A 113 7.24 11.07 -7.21
N VAL A 114 6.90 11.95 -8.16
CA VAL A 114 7.81 13.02 -8.62
C VAL A 114 8.07 14.02 -7.49
N GLY A 115 7.07 14.35 -6.68
CA GLY A 115 7.23 15.18 -5.48
C GLY A 115 8.23 14.59 -4.50
N ALA A 116 8.17 13.28 -4.24
CA ALA A 116 9.14 12.59 -3.40
C ALA A 116 10.55 12.60 -4.00
N VAL A 117 10.68 12.31 -5.30
CA VAL A 117 11.99 12.37 -6.00
C VAL A 117 12.57 13.78 -5.97
N SER A 118 11.74 14.82 -6.11
CA SER A 118 12.21 16.20 -5.98
C SER A 118 12.76 16.50 -4.58
N ALA A 119 12.14 15.95 -3.52
CA ALA A 119 12.67 16.06 -2.17
C ALA A 119 14.05 15.39 -2.02
N VAL A 120 14.25 14.22 -2.64
CA VAL A 120 15.55 13.53 -2.66
C VAL A 120 16.60 14.39 -3.39
N VAL A 121 16.28 14.89 -4.59
CA VAL A 121 17.21 15.71 -5.40
C VAL A 121 17.61 16.98 -4.65
N ILE A 122 16.66 17.69 -4.05
CA ILE A 122 16.92 18.91 -3.27
C ILE A 122 17.77 18.60 -2.04
N SER A 123 17.55 17.44 -1.39
CA SER A 123 18.34 17.05 -0.21
C SER A 123 19.76 16.61 -0.53
N LEU A 124 20.02 16.11 -1.74
CA LEU A 124 21.34 15.62 -2.14
C LEU A 124 22.17 16.65 -2.92
N ASN A 125 21.55 17.69 -3.46
CA ASN A 125 22.22 18.62 -4.37
C ASN A 125 21.99 20.07 -3.94
N GLU A 126 23.03 20.69 -3.38
CA GLU A 126 22.99 22.12 -2.99
C GLU A 126 22.77 23.06 -4.17
N GLY A 127 23.29 22.73 -5.36
CA GLY A 127 23.05 23.50 -6.58
C GLY A 127 21.58 23.46 -7.04
N ALA A 128 20.92 22.29 -6.94
CA ALA A 128 19.49 22.17 -7.22
C ALA A 128 18.66 22.96 -6.19
N ARG A 129 19.06 22.93 -4.93
CA ARG A 129 18.45 23.73 -3.87
C ARG A 129 18.55 25.22 -4.18
N TRP A 130 19.73 25.71 -4.52
CA TRP A 130 19.96 27.10 -4.91
C TRP A 130 19.12 27.49 -6.14
N ALA A 131 19.13 26.70 -7.21
CA ALA A 131 18.36 26.97 -8.42
C ALA A 131 16.86 27.11 -8.16
N LEU A 132 16.29 26.24 -7.31
CA LEU A 132 14.87 26.29 -6.94
C LEU A 132 14.53 27.50 -6.08
N THR A 133 15.44 27.93 -5.19
CA THR A 133 15.25 29.11 -4.36
C THR A 133 15.44 30.44 -5.12
N SER A 134 16.17 30.38 -6.25
CA SER A 134 16.51 31.55 -7.09
C SER A 134 15.53 31.76 -8.25
N LEU A 135 14.48 30.93 -8.37
CA LEU A 135 13.48 31.11 -9.41
C LEU A 135 12.79 32.47 -9.27
N PRO A 136 12.71 33.28 -10.36
CA PRO A 136 12.02 34.57 -10.30
C PRO A 136 10.54 34.37 -10.13
N ILE A 137 10.08 34.46 -8.90
CA ILE A 137 8.66 34.37 -8.55
C ILE A 137 8.04 35.77 -8.73
N PRO A 138 6.92 35.89 -9.49
CA PRO A 138 6.22 37.17 -9.60
C PRO A 138 5.87 37.75 -8.22
N ARG A 139 6.06 39.07 -8.03
CA ARG A 139 5.91 39.73 -6.71
C ARG A 139 4.57 39.48 -6.04
N PHE A 140 3.47 39.37 -6.80
CA PHE A 140 2.16 39.04 -6.24
C PHE A 140 2.12 37.61 -5.66
N LEU A 141 2.83 36.66 -6.28
CA LEU A 141 2.92 35.30 -5.81
C LEU A 141 3.88 35.16 -4.63
N ALA A 142 4.99 35.95 -4.67
CA ALA A 142 5.98 35.97 -3.60
C ALA A 142 5.38 36.39 -2.26
N ALA A 143 4.46 37.37 -2.24
CA ALA A 143 3.75 37.79 -1.03
C ALA A 143 2.90 36.66 -0.44
N HIS A 144 2.27 35.81 -1.26
CA HIS A 144 1.48 34.66 -0.82
C HIS A 144 2.34 33.46 -0.45
N LEU A 145 3.56 33.40 -0.98
CA LEU A 145 4.52 32.30 -0.77
C LEU A 145 5.57 32.59 0.31
N SER A 146 5.55 33.79 0.89
CA SER A 146 6.54 34.23 1.91
C SER A 146 6.57 33.35 3.19
N GLY A 147 5.53 32.56 3.44
CA GLY A 147 5.47 31.63 4.56
C GLY A 147 5.94 30.21 4.23
N PHE A 148 6.43 29.93 3.01
CA PHE A 148 6.88 28.60 2.62
C PHE A 148 8.41 28.50 2.67
N ALA A 149 8.91 27.42 3.29
CA ALA A 149 10.33 27.09 3.23
C ALA A 149 10.72 26.67 1.80
N PRO A 150 11.77 27.27 1.20
CA PRO A 150 12.13 27.02 -0.20
C PRO A 150 12.31 25.53 -0.54
N GLU A 151 12.92 24.76 0.35
CA GLU A 151 13.14 23.32 0.17
C GLU A 151 11.85 22.50 0.18
N ARG A 152 10.76 23.03 0.72
CA ARG A 152 9.43 22.39 0.77
C ARG A 152 8.55 22.78 -0.43
N MET A 153 8.92 23.82 -1.20
CA MET A 153 8.06 24.37 -2.25
C MET A 153 7.68 23.33 -3.28
N MET A 154 8.65 22.73 -3.96
CA MET A 154 8.39 21.78 -5.04
C MET A 154 7.80 20.46 -4.51
N PRO A 155 8.39 19.78 -3.51
CA PRO A 155 7.82 18.57 -2.96
C PRO A 155 6.41 18.77 -2.40
N GLY A 156 6.22 19.82 -1.62
CA GLY A 156 4.93 20.13 -1.00
C GLY A 156 3.84 20.42 -2.03
N PHE A 157 4.15 21.21 -3.06
CA PHE A 157 3.22 21.49 -4.15
C PHE A 157 2.80 20.24 -4.92
N LEU A 158 3.77 19.45 -5.37
CA LEU A 158 3.50 18.25 -6.18
C LEU A 158 2.73 17.20 -5.37
N ILE A 159 3.15 16.93 -4.13
CA ILE A 159 2.46 15.95 -3.28
C ILE A 159 1.04 16.44 -2.94
N THR A 160 0.86 17.73 -2.71
CA THR A 160 -0.48 18.31 -2.47
C THR A 160 -1.41 18.09 -3.67
N LEU A 161 -0.94 18.33 -4.90
CA LEU A 161 -1.71 18.06 -6.12
C LEU A 161 -2.00 16.57 -6.29
N GLY A 162 -1.04 15.70 -5.96
CA GLY A 162 -1.22 14.26 -5.98
C GLY A 162 -2.29 13.80 -4.99
N MET A 163 -2.26 14.31 -3.76
CA MET A 163 -3.27 14.03 -2.74
C MET A 163 -4.65 14.64 -3.08
N ALA A 164 -4.69 15.82 -3.68
CA ALA A 164 -5.94 16.40 -4.19
C ALA A 164 -6.53 15.51 -5.31
N THR A 165 -5.70 14.98 -6.18
CA THR A 165 -6.14 14.02 -7.21
C THR A 165 -6.66 12.72 -6.59
N LEU A 166 -6.04 12.19 -5.53
CA LEU A 166 -6.54 11.04 -4.79
C LEU A 166 -7.93 11.32 -4.17
N ASN A 167 -8.12 12.49 -3.59
CA ASN A 167 -9.43 12.92 -3.10
C ASN A 167 -10.47 12.99 -4.24
N ALA A 168 -10.09 13.53 -5.40
CA ALA A 168 -10.96 13.54 -6.58
C ALA A 168 -11.33 12.13 -7.06
N ILE A 169 -10.42 11.15 -6.97
CA ILE A 169 -10.71 9.74 -7.27
C ILE A 169 -11.80 9.21 -6.33
N TYR A 170 -11.66 9.40 -5.01
CA TYR A 170 -12.66 8.92 -4.05
C TYR A 170 -14.00 9.65 -4.18
N CYS A 171 -14.00 10.97 -4.40
CA CYS A 171 -15.23 11.73 -4.71
C CYS A 171 -15.92 11.21 -5.97
N TYR A 172 -15.16 10.90 -7.01
CA TYR A 172 -15.70 10.33 -8.24
C TYR A 172 -16.30 8.94 -7.99
N VAL A 173 -15.62 8.06 -7.25
CA VAL A 173 -16.13 6.72 -6.89
C VAL A 173 -17.42 6.86 -6.08
N TRP A 174 -17.45 7.74 -5.09
CA TRP A 174 -18.62 7.99 -4.26
C TRP A 174 -19.83 8.45 -5.08
N THR A 175 -19.65 9.41 -5.97
CA THR A 175 -20.76 10.03 -6.71
C THR A 175 -21.20 9.22 -7.94
N ARG A 176 -20.32 8.44 -8.55
CA ARG A 176 -20.55 7.82 -9.85
C ARG A 176 -20.57 6.29 -9.86
N ARG A 177 -20.06 5.64 -8.82
CA ARG A 177 -19.97 4.17 -8.78
C ARG A 177 -20.64 3.59 -7.55
N GLN A 178 -20.22 3.93 -6.36
CA GLN A 178 -20.60 3.23 -5.15
C GLN A 178 -20.46 4.11 -3.89
N ALA A 179 -21.58 4.60 -3.39
CA ALA A 179 -21.64 5.32 -2.11
C ALA A 179 -21.68 4.31 -0.95
N THR A 180 -20.52 3.86 -0.49
CA THR A 180 -20.38 2.92 0.63
C THR A 180 -19.57 3.52 1.77
N HIS A 181 -19.79 3.06 3.00
CA HIS A 181 -19.01 3.48 4.15
C HIS A 181 -17.48 3.26 3.93
N ALA A 182 -17.08 2.17 3.27
CA ALA A 182 -15.69 1.91 2.93
C ALA A 182 -15.06 3.05 2.12
N VAL A 183 -15.75 3.51 1.06
CA VAL A 183 -15.28 4.63 0.23
C VAL A 183 -15.26 5.94 1.03
N LEU A 184 -16.24 6.15 1.91
CA LEU A 184 -16.27 7.35 2.77
C LEU A 184 -15.10 7.36 3.77
N ILE A 185 -14.77 6.22 4.38
CA ILE A 185 -13.61 6.08 5.27
C ILE A 185 -12.32 6.38 4.51
N GLN A 186 -12.16 5.82 3.30
CA GLN A 186 -10.99 6.10 2.45
C GLN A 186 -10.91 7.58 2.04
N LEU A 187 -12.04 8.22 1.76
CA LEU A 187 -12.09 9.65 1.48
C LEU A 187 -11.67 10.49 2.72
N ILE A 188 -12.14 10.15 3.91
CA ILE A 188 -11.70 10.78 5.16
C ILE A 188 -10.18 10.63 5.31
N GLY A 189 -9.62 9.43 5.08
CA GLY A 189 -8.19 9.20 5.10
C GLY A 189 -7.44 10.09 4.10
N ALA A 190 -7.90 10.17 2.86
CA ALA A 190 -7.30 11.02 1.83
C ALA A 190 -7.40 12.53 2.16
N LEU A 191 -8.49 12.99 2.78
CA LEU A 191 -8.64 14.37 3.26
C LEU A 191 -7.65 14.67 4.40
N ILE A 192 -7.48 13.75 5.33
CA ILE A 192 -6.46 13.85 6.39
C ILE A 192 -5.07 13.95 5.76
N GLY A 193 -4.76 13.12 4.77
CA GLY A 193 -3.48 13.15 4.06
C GLY A 193 -3.25 14.46 3.31
N LEU A 194 -4.27 15.00 2.66
CA LEU A 194 -4.21 16.31 2.01
C LEU A 194 -3.99 17.43 3.04
N GLY A 195 -4.70 17.41 4.16
CA GLY A 195 -4.52 18.35 5.25
C GLY A 195 -3.11 18.30 5.83
N GLY A 196 -2.58 17.11 6.07
CA GLY A 196 -1.24 16.90 6.63
C GLY A 196 -0.11 17.42 5.73
N ILE A 197 -0.19 17.19 4.40
CA ILE A 197 0.82 17.74 3.48
C ILE A 197 0.69 19.26 3.33
N LEU A 198 -0.52 19.80 3.29
CA LEU A 198 -0.75 21.25 3.26
C LEU A 198 -0.18 21.96 4.48
N LEU A 199 -0.41 21.43 5.67
CA LEU A 199 0.12 21.97 6.93
C LEU A 199 1.65 21.96 6.91
N TRP A 200 2.28 20.85 6.52
CA TRP A 200 3.73 20.75 6.42
C TRP A 200 4.28 21.71 5.35
N TRP A 201 3.64 21.80 4.21
CA TRP A 201 4.03 22.71 3.14
C TRP A 201 3.96 24.16 3.59
N ARG A 202 2.94 24.52 4.37
CA ARG A 202 2.77 25.84 5.00
C ARG A 202 3.73 26.12 6.16
N GLY A 203 4.66 25.23 6.46
CA GLY A 203 5.70 25.45 7.46
C GLY A 203 5.47 24.79 8.82
N LEU A 204 4.37 24.03 9.01
CA LEU A 204 4.22 23.26 10.25
C LEU A 204 5.42 22.31 10.41
N GLU A 205 5.96 22.24 11.62
CA GLU A 205 7.06 21.36 11.95
C GLU A 205 6.70 19.89 11.69
N THR A 206 7.65 19.12 11.15
CA THR A 206 7.42 17.71 10.81
C THR A 206 6.85 16.90 11.96
N PRO A 207 7.35 16.98 13.23
CA PRO A 207 6.76 16.21 14.33
C PRO A 207 5.28 16.49 14.57
N ARG A 208 4.84 17.72 14.36
CA ARG A 208 3.43 18.11 14.49
C ARG A 208 2.56 17.73 13.29
N ALA A 209 3.16 17.59 12.10
CA ALA A 209 2.48 17.14 10.90
C ALA A 209 2.34 15.60 10.83
N VAL A 210 3.27 14.86 11.42
CA VAL A 210 3.33 13.40 11.36
C VAL A 210 2.06 12.70 11.85
N PRO A 211 1.37 13.09 12.91
CA PRO A 211 0.09 12.46 13.29
C PRO A 211 -0.96 12.48 12.17
N TRP A 212 -1.02 13.55 11.37
CA TRP A 212 -1.87 13.63 10.17
C TRP A 212 -1.45 12.61 9.11
N TRP A 213 -0.15 12.46 8.88
CA TRP A 213 0.40 11.53 7.91
C TRP A 213 0.15 10.09 8.31
N LEU A 214 0.29 9.78 9.62
CA LEU A 214 0.00 8.45 10.16
C LEU A 214 -1.50 8.13 10.07
N ALA A 215 -2.35 9.08 10.45
CA ALA A 215 -3.80 8.91 10.39
C ALA A 215 -4.30 8.74 8.94
N PHE A 216 -3.69 9.42 7.96
CA PHE A 216 -3.95 9.16 6.54
C PHE A 216 -3.76 7.68 6.20
N LEU A 217 -2.62 7.10 6.56
CA LEU A 217 -2.33 5.70 6.27
C LEU A 217 -3.30 4.77 7.02
N ILE A 218 -3.52 5.01 8.32
CA ILE A 218 -4.39 4.19 9.15
C ILE A 218 -5.80 4.17 8.56
N VAL A 219 -6.42 5.33 8.37
CA VAL A 219 -7.82 5.43 7.95
C VAL A 219 -8.01 4.89 6.52
N THR A 220 -7.05 5.13 5.62
CA THR A 220 -7.10 4.58 4.26
C THR A 220 -7.02 3.06 4.28
N ILE A 221 -6.08 2.48 5.03
CA ILE A 221 -5.91 1.02 5.16
C ILE A 221 -7.15 0.38 5.79
N ILE A 222 -7.72 0.99 6.84
CA ILE A 222 -8.96 0.50 7.45
C ILE A 222 -10.12 0.55 6.45
N GLY A 223 -10.25 1.62 5.66
CA GLY A 223 -11.25 1.70 4.61
C GLY A 223 -11.11 0.59 3.56
N GLU A 224 -9.89 0.24 3.17
CA GLU A 224 -9.60 -0.90 2.30
C GLU A 224 -9.96 -2.24 2.95
N ARG A 225 -9.70 -2.39 4.25
CA ARG A 225 -10.11 -3.58 5.01
C ARG A 225 -11.62 -3.75 5.03
N VAL A 226 -12.35 -2.67 5.29
CA VAL A 226 -13.83 -2.68 5.27
C VAL A 226 -14.34 -3.02 3.87
N GLU A 227 -13.70 -2.52 2.81
CA GLU A 227 -14.04 -2.83 1.41
C GLU A 227 -13.81 -4.31 1.08
N LEU A 228 -12.62 -4.85 1.40
CA LEU A 228 -12.23 -6.23 1.08
C LEU A 228 -12.97 -7.28 1.92
N ALA A 229 -13.32 -6.95 3.15
CA ALA A 229 -14.00 -7.87 4.08
C ALA A 229 -15.51 -7.55 4.23
N ARG A 230 -16.16 -7.03 3.19
CA ARG A 230 -17.56 -6.56 3.21
C ARG A 230 -18.54 -7.56 3.83
N LEU A 231 -18.33 -8.86 3.64
CA LEU A 231 -19.20 -9.90 4.23
C LEU A 231 -19.05 -9.99 5.76
N ALA A 232 -17.86 -9.71 6.30
CA ALA A 232 -17.63 -9.73 7.75
C ALA A 232 -18.12 -8.44 8.42
N PHE A 233 -18.03 -7.30 7.72
CA PHE A 233 -18.52 -6.00 8.18
C PHE A 233 -19.98 -5.73 7.78
N ALA A 234 -20.72 -6.72 7.30
CA ALA A 234 -22.05 -6.58 6.70
C ALA A 234 -23.14 -6.02 7.63
N SER A 235 -22.88 -5.84 8.94
CA SER A 235 -23.78 -5.07 9.78
C SER A 235 -23.57 -3.58 9.53
N GLY A 236 -24.53 -2.88 8.94
CA GLY A 236 -24.44 -1.44 8.67
C GLY A 236 -24.21 -0.56 9.91
N SER A 237 -24.34 -1.12 11.12
CA SER A 237 -23.99 -0.47 12.38
C SER A 237 -22.46 -0.41 12.58
N THR A 238 -21.73 -1.49 12.27
CA THR A 238 -20.26 -1.54 12.40
C THR A 238 -19.59 -0.58 11.41
N GLU A 239 -20.00 -0.59 10.15
CA GLU A 239 -19.46 0.36 9.16
C GLU A 239 -19.69 1.81 9.57
N ARG A 240 -20.87 2.14 10.13
CA ARG A 240 -21.15 3.49 10.64
C ARG A 240 -20.27 3.88 11.83
N ARG A 241 -20.01 2.95 12.77
CA ARG A 241 -19.13 3.22 13.91
C ARG A 241 -17.71 3.49 13.44
N ILE A 242 -17.13 2.63 12.59
CA ILE A 242 -15.79 2.81 12.02
C ILE A 242 -15.69 4.15 11.26
N THR A 243 -16.75 4.54 10.54
CA THR A 243 -16.81 5.86 9.87
C THR A 243 -16.79 7.00 10.89
N ALA A 244 -17.58 6.90 11.96
CA ALA A 244 -17.65 7.92 13.02
C ALA A 244 -16.32 8.02 13.78
N GLU A 245 -15.67 6.91 14.08
CA GLU A 245 -14.35 6.86 14.74
C GLU A 245 -13.26 7.47 13.84
N SER A 246 -13.30 7.20 12.52
CA SER A 246 -12.41 7.83 11.54
C SER A 246 -12.63 9.36 11.47
N ALA A 247 -13.88 9.81 11.52
CA ALA A 247 -14.20 11.23 11.57
C ALA A 247 -13.78 11.87 12.91
N ALA A 248 -13.98 11.16 14.03
CA ALA A 248 -13.53 11.62 15.36
C ALA A 248 -12.00 11.75 15.42
N LEU A 249 -11.27 10.85 14.79
CA LEU A 249 -9.81 10.94 14.65
C LEU A 249 -9.41 12.22 13.92
N MET A 250 -10.09 12.58 12.82
CA MET A 250 -9.85 13.82 12.08
C MET A 250 -10.17 15.07 12.95
N VAL A 251 -11.24 15.01 13.74
CA VAL A 251 -11.56 16.08 14.69
C VAL A 251 -10.47 16.21 15.75
N GLY A 252 -10.01 15.10 16.33
CA GLY A 252 -8.91 15.08 17.30
C GLY A 252 -7.62 15.71 16.74
N LEU A 253 -7.26 15.38 15.50
CA LEU A 253 -6.13 15.99 14.78
C LEU A 253 -6.30 17.50 14.61
N THR A 254 -7.50 17.96 14.28
CA THR A 254 -7.79 19.39 14.12
C THR A 254 -7.69 20.12 15.48
N VAL A 255 -8.25 19.54 16.54
CA VAL A 255 -8.15 20.10 17.90
C VAL A 255 -6.70 20.15 18.36
N ALA A 256 -5.87 19.15 18.02
CA ALA A 256 -4.46 19.10 18.39
C ALA A 256 -3.62 20.25 17.81
N LEU A 257 -4.05 20.90 16.72
CA LEU A 257 -3.39 22.08 16.17
C LEU A 257 -3.49 23.30 17.12
N TYR A 258 -4.58 23.39 17.86
CA TYR A 258 -4.85 24.52 18.79
C TYR A 258 -4.51 24.15 20.23
N SER A 259 -4.84 22.96 20.66
CA SER A 259 -4.61 22.44 21.99
C SER A 259 -4.12 20.98 21.95
N PRO A 260 -2.81 20.76 21.90
CA PRO A 260 -2.26 19.40 21.93
C PRO A 260 -2.71 18.58 23.15
N ALA A 261 -2.83 19.24 24.32
CA ALA A 261 -3.25 18.58 25.55
C ALA A 261 -4.67 17.99 25.50
N VAL A 262 -5.56 18.55 24.66
CA VAL A 262 -6.91 18.03 24.45
C VAL A 262 -6.96 17.13 23.20
N GLY A 263 -6.29 17.54 22.14
CA GLY A 263 -6.33 16.85 20.85
C GLY A 263 -5.70 15.47 20.88
N TYR A 264 -4.54 15.29 21.54
CA TYR A 264 -3.87 13.99 21.57
C TYR A 264 -4.65 12.91 22.33
N PRO A 265 -5.26 13.17 23.51
CA PRO A 265 -6.18 12.21 24.11
C PRO A 265 -7.37 11.84 23.21
N LEU A 266 -7.93 12.80 22.46
CA LEU A 266 -9.00 12.52 21.49
C LEU A 266 -8.50 11.66 20.32
N ILE A 267 -7.31 11.93 19.79
CA ILE A 267 -6.65 11.09 18.77
C ILE A 267 -6.46 9.68 19.35
N GLY A 268 -5.89 9.56 20.54
CA GLY A 268 -5.62 8.28 21.19
C GLY A 268 -6.89 7.47 21.41
N LEU A 269 -7.94 8.08 21.96
CA LEU A 269 -9.24 7.42 22.18
C LEU A 269 -9.87 6.97 20.86
N SER A 270 -9.94 7.86 19.86
CA SER A 270 -10.52 7.54 18.55
C SER A 270 -9.73 6.40 17.87
N LEU A 271 -8.40 6.43 17.96
CA LEU A 271 -7.53 5.38 17.42
C LEU A 271 -7.74 4.05 18.15
N ALA A 272 -7.83 4.05 19.49
CA ALA A 272 -8.07 2.86 20.28
C ALA A 272 -9.41 2.20 19.91
N LEU A 273 -10.48 2.98 19.80
CA LEU A 273 -11.80 2.51 19.41
C LEU A 273 -11.77 1.96 17.98
N LEU A 274 -11.20 2.70 17.04
CA LEU A 274 -11.05 2.30 15.64
C LEU A 274 -10.30 0.96 15.51
N MET A 275 -9.19 0.78 16.23
CA MET A 275 -8.43 -0.47 16.21
C MET A 275 -9.18 -1.62 16.85
N ALA A 276 -9.83 -1.39 18.00
CA ALA A 276 -10.59 -2.41 18.70
C ALA A 276 -11.82 -2.86 17.89
N ASP A 277 -12.60 -1.92 17.35
CA ASP A 277 -13.81 -2.26 16.57
C ASP A 277 -13.44 -2.98 15.26
N THR A 278 -12.42 -2.48 14.55
CA THR A 278 -11.95 -3.14 13.34
C THR A 278 -11.41 -4.54 13.63
N ALA A 279 -10.52 -4.69 14.61
CA ALA A 279 -9.96 -5.99 14.98
C ALA A 279 -11.04 -7.00 15.41
N TRP A 280 -12.08 -6.52 16.12
CA TRP A 280 -13.16 -7.37 16.58
C TRP A 280 -14.00 -7.96 15.45
N HIS A 281 -14.25 -7.20 14.40
CA HIS A 281 -15.10 -7.60 13.27
C HIS A 281 -14.31 -8.13 12.07
N ASP A 282 -12.95 -8.07 12.09
CA ASP A 282 -12.14 -8.54 10.98
C ASP A 282 -12.17 -10.08 10.85
N VAL A 283 -12.24 -10.54 9.61
CA VAL A 283 -12.13 -11.96 9.22
C VAL A 283 -10.84 -12.61 9.75
N ALA A 284 -9.81 -11.81 9.99
CA ALA A 284 -8.51 -12.25 10.52
C ALA A 284 -8.65 -13.07 11.80
N ARG A 285 -9.63 -12.78 12.67
CA ARG A 285 -9.92 -13.58 13.90
C ARG A 285 -10.25 -15.04 13.61
N GLY A 286 -10.92 -15.30 12.50
CA GLY A 286 -11.24 -16.66 12.06
C GLY A 286 -10.09 -17.30 11.28
N THR A 287 -9.52 -16.56 10.34
CA THR A 287 -8.51 -17.07 9.41
C THR A 287 -7.14 -17.30 10.06
N VAL A 288 -6.87 -16.75 11.24
CA VAL A 288 -5.66 -17.04 12.04
C VAL A 288 -5.51 -18.52 12.39
N ARG A 289 -6.60 -19.28 12.45
CA ARG A 289 -6.63 -20.73 12.73
C ARG A 289 -6.42 -21.58 11.47
N MET A 290 -6.42 -20.97 10.30
CA MET A 290 -6.18 -21.65 9.02
C MET A 290 -4.69 -21.93 8.83
N SER A 291 -4.32 -22.50 7.67
CA SER A 291 -2.92 -22.72 7.27
C SER A 291 -2.55 -21.85 6.06
N GLY A 292 -1.27 -21.71 5.78
CA GLY A 292 -0.76 -21.03 4.60
C GLY A 292 -0.95 -19.51 4.61
N LEU A 293 -1.27 -18.95 3.46
CA LEU A 293 -1.42 -17.50 3.26
C LEU A 293 -2.50 -16.85 4.13
N PRO A 294 -3.71 -17.44 4.31
CA PRO A 294 -4.73 -16.85 5.19
C PRO A 294 -4.26 -16.67 6.63
N ARG A 295 -3.50 -17.65 7.16
CA ARG A 295 -2.91 -17.56 8.51
C ARG A 295 -1.87 -16.45 8.59
N LEU A 296 -0.94 -16.38 7.64
CA LEU A 296 0.09 -15.35 7.62
C LEU A 296 -0.54 -13.95 7.57
N ALA A 297 -1.48 -13.73 6.65
CA ALA A 297 -2.18 -12.46 6.54
C ALA A 297 -2.93 -12.09 7.83
N ALA A 298 -3.63 -13.06 8.43
CA ALA A 298 -4.35 -12.83 9.68
C ALA A 298 -3.42 -12.45 10.85
N VAL A 299 -2.30 -13.15 11.00
CA VAL A 299 -1.30 -12.84 12.05
C VAL A 299 -0.71 -11.45 11.83
N CYS A 300 -0.35 -11.09 10.59
CA CYS A 300 0.12 -9.75 10.25
C CYS A 300 -0.91 -8.67 10.62
N MET A 301 -2.19 -8.86 10.25
CA MET A 301 -3.25 -7.90 10.54
C MET A 301 -3.50 -7.74 12.04
N LEU A 302 -3.65 -8.84 12.79
CA LEU A 302 -3.89 -8.80 14.23
C LEU A 302 -2.72 -8.18 14.98
N SER A 303 -1.48 -8.48 14.58
CA SER A 303 -0.28 -7.81 15.12
C SER A 303 -0.28 -6.32 14.82
N GLY A 304 -0.71 -5.93 13.62
CA GLY A 304 -0.83 -4.51 13.24
C GLY A 304 -1.81 -3.76 14.14
N TYR A 305 -2.99 -4.29 14.36
CA TYR A 305 -3.96 -3.69 15.29
C TYR A 305 -3.40 -3.56 16.71
N ALA A 306 -2.72 -4.61 17.21
CA ALA A 306 -2.10 -4.56 18.53
C ALA A 306 -1.02 -3.48 18.65
N TRP A 307 -0.16 -3.32 17.64
CA TRP A 307 0.84 -2.27 17.64
C TRP A 307 0.26 -0.86 17.59
N ALA A 308 -0.81 -0.63 16.85
CA ALA A 308 -1.46 0.67 16.79
C ALA A 308 -2.12 1.08 18.12
N LEU A 309 -2.45 0.12 19.00
CA LEU A 309 -2.93 0.41 20.36
C LEU A 309 -1.84 1.02 21.25
N VAL A 310 -0.54 0.77 20.97
CA VAL A 310 0.55 1.32 21.77
C VAL A 310 0.53 2.85 21.76
N PRO A 311 0.63 3.55 20.61
CA PRO A 311 0.53 5.01 20.60
C PRO A 311 -0.86 5.51 20.98
N ALA A 312 -1.92 4.77 20.70
CA ALA A 312 -3.26 5.15 21.13
C ALA A 312 -3.34 5.31 22.66
N LEU A 313 -2.84 4.33 23.41
CA LEU A 313 -2.78 4.39 24.87
C LEU A 313 -1.80 5.45 25.35
N MET A 314 -0.61 5.56 24.74
CA MET A 314 0.36 6.61 25.09
C MET A 314 -0.27 8.00 24.99
N TRP A 315 -0.98 8.31 23.92
CA TRP A 315 -1.58 9.62 23.69
C TRP A 315 -2.80 9.93 24.58
N ILE A 316 -3.41 8.89 25.19
CA ILE A 316 -4.47 9.09 26.20
C ILE A 316 -3.87 9.48 27.56
N VAL A 317 -2.76 8.82 27.97
CA VAL A 317 -2.28 8.90 29.35
C VAL A 317 -1.08 9.83 29.54
N ALA A 318 -0.35 10.18 28.46
CA ALA A 318 0.87 10.97 28.52
C ALA A 318 0.76 12.26 27.68
N PRO A 319 1.47 13.33 28.05
CA PRO A 319 1.61 14.50 27.19
C PRO A 319 2.18 14.12 25.83
N PRO A 320 1.80 14.84 24.74
CA PRO A 320 2.33 14.55 23.41
C PRO A 320 3.83 14.83 23.37
N ALA A 321 4.61 13.85 22.94
CA ALA A 321 6.03 13.99 22.65
C ALA A 321 6.23 14.36 21.17
N PHE A 322 7.09 15.35 20.90
CA PHE A 322 7.45 15.80 19.55
C PHE A 322 8.90 15.45 19.18
N ASP A 323 9.63 14.87 20.10
CA ASP A 323 11.02 14.42 19.96
C ASP A 323 11.31 13.20 20.85
N GLY A 324 12.57 12.73 20.83
CA GLY A 324 13.04 11.68 21.70
C GLY A 324 12.39 10.32 21.47
N TYR A 325 12.57 9.43 22.44
CA TYR A 325 12.13 8.04 22.36
C TYR A 325 10.61 7.85 22.37
N GLY A 326 9.88 8.73 23.08
CA GLY A 326 8.42 8.68 23.13
C GLY A 326 7.78 8.99 21.78
N TYR A 327 8.27 10.03 21.09
CA TYR A 327 7.86 10.35 19.72
C TYR A 327 8.20 9.20 18.76
N ASP A 328 9.43 8.71 18.83
CA ASP A 328 9.92 7.60 18.01
C ASP A 328 9.06 6.33 18.17
N ALA A 329 8.72 5.98 19.41
CA ALA A 329 7.88 4.83 19.72
C ALA A 329 6.48 4.97 19.11
N GLY A 330 5.83 6.13 19.25
CA GLY A 330 4.52 6.38 18.67
C GLY A 330 4.51 6.27 17.14
N VAL A 331 5.51 6.87 16.49
CA VAL A 331 5.64 6.84 15.03
C VAL A 331 5.90 5.43 14.52
N HIS A 332 6.84 4.69 15.09
CA HIS A 332 7.27 3.41 14.55
C HIS A 332 6.36 2.24 14.96
N ALA A 333 5.63 2.34 16.07
CA ALA A 333 4.56 1.39 16.37
C ALA A 333 3.45 1.44 15.32
N ILE A 334 3.14 2.62 14.77
CA ILE A 334 2.19 2.75 13.66
C ILE A 334 2.86 2.33 12.34
N THR A 335 4.00 2.90 11.98
CA THR A 335 4.57 2.72 10.63
C THR A 335 5.09 1.29 10.41
N ILE A 336 5.91 0.76 11.31
CA ILE A 336 6.44 -0.61 11.21
C ILE A 336 5.43 -1.60 11.77
N GLY A 337 4.88 -1.32 12.95
CA GLY A 337 3.98 -2.23 13.63
C GLY A 337 2.65 -2.42 12.89
N PHE A 338 1.95 -1.35 12.58
CA PHE A 338 0.66 -1.43 11.89
C PHE A 338 0.82 -1.43 10.37
N VAL A 339 1.39 -0.37 9.77
CA VAL A 339 1.33 -0.18 8.31
C VAL A 339 2.13 -1.25 7.56
N VAL A 340 3.37 -1.55 7.97
CA VAL A 340 4.18 -2.59 7.30
C VAL A 340 3.58 -3.98 7.53
N SER A 341 3.02 -4.27 8.70
CA SER A 341 2.30 -5.53 8.94
C SER A 341 1.07 -5.66 8.03
N MET A 342 0.29 -4.59 7.85
CA MET A 342 -0.82 -4.57 6.89
C MET A 342 -0.34 -4.72 5.45
N LEU A 343 0.78 -4.11 5.08
CA LEU A 343 1.38 -4.25 3.76
C LEU A 343 1.81 -5.72 3.50
N LEU A 344 2.42 -6.39 4.47
CA LEU A 344 2.75 -7.81 4.38
C LEU A 344 1.51 -8.69 4.18
N ALA A 345 0.41 -8.38 4.90
CA ALA A 345 -0.84 -9.11 4.77
C ALA A 345 -1.48 -8.96 3.38
N HIS A 346 -1.40 -7.76 2.79
CA HIS A 346 -2.09 -7.41 1.55
C HIS A 346 -1.22 -7.53 0.29
N ALA A 347 0.11 -7.61 0.40
CA ALA A 347 1.02 -7.72 -0.74
C ALA A 347 0.62 -8.82 -1.75
N PRO A 348 0.19 -10.04 -1.32
CA PRO A 348 -0.25 -11.07 -2.24
C PRO A 348 -1.54 -10.76 -3.01
N VAL A 349 -2.30 -9.75 -2.58
CA VAL A 349 -3.54 -9.27 -3.24
C VAL A 349 -3.24 -8.04 -4.10
N ILE A 350 -2.51 -7.08 -3.56
CA ILE A 350 -2.23 -5.78 -4.21
C ILE A 350 -1.24 -5.95 -5.37
N ILE A 351 -0.16 -6.73 -5.20
CA ILE A 351 0.86 -6.88 -6.23
C ILE A 351 0.29 -7.50 -7.52
N PRO A 352 -0.53 -8.56 -7.49
CA PRO A 352 -1.20 -9.05 -8.69
C PRO A 352 -2.10 -8.02 -9.38
N ALA A 353 -2.84 -7.23 -8.60
CA ALA A 353 -3.73 -6.20 -9.15
C ALA A 353 -2.95 -5.09 -9.87
N VAL A 354 -1.83 -4.65 -9.32
CA VAL A 354 -1.02 -3.55 -9.86
C VAL A 354 0.00 -4.05 -10.91
N ALA A 355 0.77 -5.08 -10.57
CA ALA A 355 1.88 -5.58 -11.38
C ALA A 355 1.51 -6.75 -12.30
N ARG A 356 0.28 -7.27 -12.25
CA ARG A 356 -0.17 -8.46 -13.01
C ARG A 356 0.78 -9.66 -12.85
N ARG A 357 1.35 -9.82 -11.64
CA ARG A 357 2.27 -10.90 -11.29
C ARG A 357 1.80 -11.56 -9.99
N GLU A 358 1.59 -12.85 -10.01
CA GLU A 358 1.19 -13.61 -8.82
C GLU A 358 2.32 -13.63 -7.78
N VAL A 359 1.93 -13.47 -6.53
CA VAL A 359 2.80 -13.65 -5.36
C VAL A 359 2.30 -14.89 -4.61
N PRO A 360 2.82 -16.09 -4.95
CA PRO A 360 2.39 -17.30 -4.27
C PRO A 360 2.88 -17.29 -2.82
N TYR A 361 2.09 -17.91 -1.94
CA TYR A 361 2.52 -18.12 -0.56
C TYR A 361 3.80 -18.99 -0.51
N HIS A 362 4.72 -18.56 0.34
CA HIS A 362 5.92 -19.33 0.69
C HIS A 362 6.22 -19.14 2.19
N VAL A 363 6.64 -20.21 2.85
CA VAL A 363 6.92 -20.17 4.30
C VAL A 363 7.98 -19.13 4.67
N ALA A 364 8.91 -18.83 3.76
CA ALA A 364 9.92 -17.79 3.97
C ALA A 364 9.35 -16.39 4.22
N MET A 365 8.07 -16.14 3.89
CA MET A 365 7.40 -14.85 4.17
C MET A 365 7.23 -14.58 5.68
N TRP A 366 7.31 -15.63 6.52
CA TRP A 366 7.31 -15.48 7.97
C TRP A 366 8.60 -14.84 8.50
N VAL A 367 9.71 -15.01 7.78
CA VAL A 367 11.02 -14.49 8.23
C VAL A 367 11.04 -12.97 8.32
N PRO A 368 10.73 -12.19 7.24
CA PRO A 368 10.70 -10.75 7.35
C PRO A 368 9.65 -10.26 8.35
N PHE A 369 8.49 -10.92 8.44
CA PHE A 369 7.48 -10.57 9.44
C PHE A 369 8.02 -10.70 10.86
N ALA A 370 8.49 -11.89 11.27
CA ALA A 370 9.01 -12.11 12.61
C ALA A 370 10.21 -11.18 12.93
N PHE A 371 11.08 -10.97 11.95
CA PHE A 371 12.24 -10.10 12.10
C PHE A 371 11.83 -8.64 12.37
N LEU A 372 10.83 -8.12 11.64
CA LEU A 372 10.29 -6.77 11.86
C LEU A 372 9.62 -6.64 13.23
N GLN A 373 8.86 -7.66 13.67
CA GLN A 373 8.20 -7.63 14.98
C GLN A 373 9.27 -7.57 16.13
N VAL A 374 10.30 -8.41 16.03
CA VAL A 374 11.39 -8.43 17.03
C VAL A 374 12.19 -7.13 17.01
N SER A 375 12.53 -6.61 15.83
CA SER A 375 13.27 -5.34 15.71
C SER A 375 12.50 -4.16 16.30
N LEU A 376 11.18 -4.10 16.06
CA LEU A 376 10.32 -3.07 16.62
C LEU A 376 10.19 -3.20 18.15
N ALA A 377 9.96 -4.41 18.64
CA ALA A 377 9.92 -4.66 20.09
C ALA A 377 11.20 -4.24 20.78
N LEU A 378 12.37 -4.62 20.23
CA LEU A 378 13.67 -4.18 20.72
C LEU A 378 13.80 -2.66 20.75
N ARG A 379 13.40 -1.97 19.65
CA ARG A 379 13.46 -0.51 19.53
C ARG A 379 12.61 0.18 20.60
N LEU A 380 11.37 -0.24 20.79
CA LEU A 380 10.45 0.37 21.75
C LEU A 380 10.87 0.10 23.19
N LEU A 381 11.25 -1.14 23.52
CA LEU A 381 11.69 -1.50 24.86
C LEU A 381 12.99 -0.81 25.25
N ALA A 382 13.93 -0.69 24.31
CA ALA A 382 15.18 0.05 24.52
C ALA A 382 14.93 1.56 24.67
N GLY A 383 14.03 2.14 23.87
CA GLY A 383 13.63 3.53 23.98
C GLY A 383 12.96 3.83 25.32
N ALA A 384 12.06 2.96 25.80
CA ALA A 384 11.43 3.09 27.11
C ALA A 384 12.41 3.04 28.29
N ARG A 385 13.62 2.49 28.08
CA ARG A 385 14.72 2.48 29.06
C ARG A 385 15.83 3.48 28.75
N GLU A 386 15.62 4.35 27.76
CA GLU A 386 16.61 5.33 27.28
C GLU A 386 17.95 4.71 26.88
N ALA A 387 17.92 3.44 26.47
CA ALA A 387 19.10 2.67 26.10
C ALA A 387 19.46 2.89 24.61
N ALA A 388 20.32 3.87 24.34
CA ALA A 388 20.60 4.36 22.98
C ALA A 388 21.15 3.27 22.04
N TYR A 389 22.07 2.41 22.49
CA TYR A 389 22.67 1.40 21.63
C TYR A 389 21.67 0.34 21.16
N PRO A 390 20.92 -0.37 22.04
CA PRO A 390 19.94 -1.34 21.58
C PRO A 390 18.74 -0.68 20.83
N TRP A 391 18.43 0.60 21.12
CA TRP A 391 17.45 1.37 20.34
C TRP A 391 17.91 1.58 18.89
N ARG A 392 19.18 2.00 18.69
CA ARG A 392 19.77 2.14 17.34
C ARG A 392 19.84 0.78 16.64
N LEU A 393 20.22 -0.28 17.34
CA LEU A 393 20.25 -1.64 16.80
C LEU A 393 18.86 -2.06 16.33
N GLY A 394 17.82 -1.89 17.16
CA GLY A 394 16.44 -2.19 16.78
C GLY A 394 16.00 -1.42 15.52
N GLY A 395 16.35 -0.12 15.43
CA GLY A 395 16.07 0.69 14.24
C GLY A 395 16.78 0.19 12.98
N THR A 396 18.07 -0.14 13.09
CA THR A 396 18.89 -0.67 11.98
C THR A 396 18.38 -2.05 11.51
N LEU A 397 18.05 -2.93 12.45
CA LEU A 397 17.41 -4.22 12.15
C LEU A 397 16.05 -4.02 11.47
N GLY A 398 15.29 -2.98 11.82
CA GLY A 398 14.06 -2.63 11.12
C GLY A 398 14.28 -2.33 9.64
N VAL A 399 15.34 -1.58 9.29
CA VAL A 399 15.72 -1.35 7.88
C VAL A 399 16.04 -2.67 7.17
N VAL A 400 16.83 -3.53 7.80
CA VAL A 400 17.14 -4.87 7.26
C VAL A 400 15.86 -5.69 7.08
N GLY A 401 14.91 -5.62 8.01
CA GLY A 401 13.62 -6.32 7.92
C GLY A 401 12.77 -5.87 6.73
N VAL A 402 12.71 -4.56 6.45
CA VAL A 402 12.02 -4.03 5.27
C VAL A 402 12.70 -4.51 3.98
N LEU A 403 14.04 -4.47 3.91
CA LEU A 403 14.78 -4.98 2.75
C LEU A 403 14.58 -6.49 2.55
N LEU A 404 14.56 -7.28 3.63
CA LEU A 404 14.24 -8.70 3.60
C LEU A 404 12.82 -8.95 3.06
N PHE A 405 11.84 -8.15 3.47
CA PHE A 405 10.48 -8.25 2.95
C PHE A 405 10.45 -8.02 1.43
N VAL A 406 11.08 -6.95 0.94
CA VAL A 406 11.15 -6.66 -0.50
C VAL A 406 11.87 -7.79 -1.24
N ALA A 407 13.04 -8.23 -0.75
CA ALA A 407 13.82 -9.29 -1.37
C ALA A 407 13.07 -10.63 -1.42
N THR A 408 12.40 -11.01 -0.33
CA THR A 408 11.60 -12.25 -0.26
C THR A 408 10.44 -12.20 -1.25
N THR A 409 9.69 -11.09 -1.28
CA THR A 409 8.55 -10.91 -2.19
C THR A 409 8.99 -10.97 -3.65
N LEU A 410 10.06 -10.26 -4.01
CA LEU A 410 10.62 -10.29 -5.37
C LEU A 410 11.10 -11.69 -5.76
N THR A 411 11.83 -12.37 -4.87
CA THR A 411 12.36 -13.71 -5.14
C THR A 411 11.25 -14.72 -5.40
N VAL A 412 10.22 -14.74 -4.56
CA VAL A 412 9.06 -15.64 -4.71
C VAL A 412 8.32 -15.36 -6.02
N THR A 413 8.06 -14.08 -6.32
CA THR A 413 7.40 -13.65 -7.56
C THR A 413 8.20 -14.04 -8.82
N ILE A 414 9.53 -13.82 -8.83
CA ILE A 414 10.40 -14.16 -9.96
C ILE A 414 10.48 -15.67 -10.16
N ARG A 415 10.62 -16.45 -9.08
CA ARG A 415 10.66 -17.92 -9.15
C ARG A 415 9.37 -18.47 -9.76
N ARG A 416 8.20 -17.96 -9.34
CA ARG A 416 6.91 -18.38 -9.90
C ARG A 416 6.79 -18.03 -11.39
N ALA A 417 7.18 -16.82 -11.77
CA ALA A 417 7.16 -16.39 -13.16
C ALA A 417 8.06 -17.28 -14.06
N ARG A 418 9.25 -17.66 -13.56
CA ARG A 418 10.17 -18.57 -14.27
C ARG A 418 9.59 -19.98 -14.38
N ALA A 419 8.95 -20.49 -13.31
CA ALA A 419 8.31 -21.79 -13.33
C ALA A 419 7.16 -21.84 -14.36
N ALA A 420 6.27 -20.84 -14.36
CA ALA A 420 5.19 -20.73 -15.32
C ALA A 420 5.69 -20.66 -16.78
N SER A 421 6.80 -19.95 -17.04
CA SER A 421 7.40 -19.89 -18.39
C SER A 421 8.01 -21.21 -18.82
N ARG A 422 8.52 -22.03 -17.91
CA ARG A 422 9.02 -23.39 -18.22
C ARG A 422 7.87 -24.34 -18.52
N GLU A 423 6.81 -24.31 -17.72
CA GLU A 423 5.60 -25.12 -17.95
C GLU A 423 5.00 -24.84 -19.33
N SER A 424 4.88 -23.56 -19.72
CA SER A 424 4.40 -23.15 -21.04
C SER A 424 5.27 -23.70 -22.17
N ARG A 425 6.60 -23.64 -22.06
CA ARG A 425 7.51 -24.19 -23.08
C ARG A 425 7.38 -25.69 -23.25
N ILE A 426 7.25 -26.43 -22.14
CA ILE A 426 7.09 -27.88 -22.18
C ILE A 426 5.78 -28.28 -22.91
N ILE A 427 4.70 -27.52 -22.66
CA ILE A 427 3.43 -27.74 -23.33
C ILE A 427 3.53 -27.43 -24.82
N ASP A 428 4.18 -26.32 -25.21
CA ASP A 428 4.37 -25.92 -26.60
C ASP A 428 5.25 -26.93 -27.37
N GLU A 429 6.27 -27.51 -26.70
CA GLU A 429 7.11 -28.56 -27.27
C GLU A 429 6.35 -29.88 -27.43
N ALA A 430 5.47 -30.24 -26.50
CA ALA A 430 4.65 -31.45 -26.57
C ALA A 430 3.54 -31.36 -27.62
N ASP A 431 3.00 -30.15 -27.88
CA ASP A 431 1.96 -29.91 -28.88
C ASP A 431 2.54 -29.66 -30.31
N SER A 432 3.86 -29.54 -30.44
CA SER A 432 4.53 -29.40 -31.77
C SER A 432 4.47 -30.73 -32.51
N PRO A 433 3.83 -30.83 -33.70
CA PRO A 433 3.79 -32.07 -34.46
C PRO A 433 5.21 -32.45 -34.81
N SER A 434 5.61 -33.69 -34.42
CA SER A 434 6.88 -34.28 -34.84
C SER A 434 6.93 -34.28 -36.37
N SER A 435 7.72 -33.41 -36.95
CA SER A 435 8.08 -33.49 -38.38
C SER A 435 8.90 -34.76 -38.58
N GLY A 436 8.18 -35.87 -38.74
CA GLY A 436 8.79 -37.14 -39.18
C GLY A 436 9.48 -36.92 -40.53
N PRO A 437 10.61 -37.57 -40.77
CA PRO A 437 11.32 -37.43 -42.04
C PRO A 437 10.42 -37.88 -43.17
N VAL A 438 10.13 -37.00 -44.11
CA VAL A 438 9.50 -37.32 -45.38
C VAL A 438 10.48 -38.27 -46.10
N SER A 439 10.21 -39.56 -46.06
CA SER A 439 10.93 -40.54 -46.88
C SER A 439 10.64 -40.26 -48.36
N SER A 440 11.55 -39.59 -49.03
CA SER A 440 11.57 -39.52 -50.48
C SER A 440 11.89 -40.90 -51.03
N GLY A 441 10.85 -41.73 -51.17
CA GLY A 441 10.92 -42.96 -51.94
C GLY A 441 11.06 -42.64 -53.43
N GLY A 442 12.29 -42.66 -53.90
CA GLY A 442 12.56 -42.70 -55.34
C GLY A 442 12.13 -44.02 -55.93
N THR A 443 11.17 -44.01 -56.84
CA THR A 443 10.96 -45.11 -57.78
C THR A 443 11.33 -44.61 -59.18
N GLY A 444 12.56 -44.87 -59.54
CA GLY A 444 12.88 -44.94 -60.95
C GLY A 444 12.44 -46.27 -61.51
N VAL A 445 11.68 -46.28 -62.59
CA VAL A 445 11.69 -47.37 -63.63
C VAL A 445 11.27 -46.79 -64.99
N ARG A 446 12.21 -46.85 -65.94
CA ARG A 446 12.14 -46.97 -67.41
C ARG A 446 11.21 -46.03 -68.17
#